data_15e83036ec60be2f08c3204c74ceb88b
#
_entry.id   15e83036ec60be2f08c3204c74ceb88b
#
_cell.length_a   1.000
_cell.length_b   1.000
_cell.length_c   1.000
_cell.angle_alpha   90.00
_cell.angle_beta   90.00
_cell.angle_gamma   90.00
#
_symmetry.space_group_name_H-M   'P 1'
#
loop_
_entity.id
_entity.type
_entity.pdbx_description
1 polymer ?
#
loop_
_entity_poly.entity_id
_entity_poly.type
_entity_poly.pdbx_seq_one_letter_code
_entity_poly.pdbx_strand_id
1 'polypeptide(L)' 'MDKSTIGENAGIVWRTLHDNTFSWEELLRHTGLNTLELACAVGWLAREDKITVSYRNGILHFGTYHETYY' A
#
# COMPACT_ATOMS: atom_id res chain seq x y z
N MET A 1 -16.95 -6.08 -5.69
CA MET A 1 -16.09 -5.53 -4.60
C MET A 1 -16.82 -4.37 -3.95
N ASP A 2 -16.96 -4.38 -2.66
CA ASP A 2 -17.61 -3.33 -1.90
C ASP A 2 -16.62 -2.60 -0.98
N LYS A 3 -17.12 -1.61 -0.25
CA LYS A 3 -16.26 -0.83 0.65
C LYS A 3 -15.62 -1.69 1.74
N SER A 4 -16.35 -2.67 2.24
CA SER A 4 -15.83 -3.59 3.26
C SER A 4 -14.63 -4.38 2.73
N THR A 5 -14.74 -4.90 1.52
CA THR A 5 -13.65 -5.63 0.86
C THR A 5 -12.45 -4.71 0.60
N ILE A 6 -12.71 -3.48 0.17
CA ILE A 6 -11.65 -2.50 -0.04
C ILE A 6 -10.89 -2.24 1.27
N GLY A 7 -11.63 -2.06 2.37
CA GLY A 7 -11.01 -1.86 3.68
C GLY A 7 -10.20 -3.05 4.15
N GLU A 8 -10.70 -4.27 3.92
CA GLU A 8 -9.96 -5.49 4.25
C GLU A 8 -8.67 -5.60 3.44
N ASN A 9 -8.76 -5.32 2.15
CA ASN A 9 -7.60 -5.34 1.26
C ASN A 9 -6.59 -4.24 1.63
N ALA A 10 -7.08 -3.07 2.06
CA ALA A 10 -6.22 -2.01 2.57
C ALA A 10 -5.42 -2.49 3.79
N GLY A 11 -6.05 -3.26 4.67
CA GLY A 11 -5.37 -3.87 5.80
C GLY A 11 -4.25 -4.81 5.38
N ILE A 12 -4.50 -5.62 4.34
CA ILE A 12 -3.49 -6.52 3.78
C ILE A 12 -2.29 -5.73 3.25
N VAL A 13 -2.57 -4.67 2.47
CA VAL A 13 -1.52 -3.82 1.91
C VAL A 13 -0.72 -3.14 3.02
N TRP A 14 -1.41 -2.58 4.00
CA TRP A 14 -0.76 -1.87 5.10
C TRP A 14 0.18 -2.79 5.88
N ARG A 15 -0.27 -3.99 6.20
CA ARG A 15 0.57 -4.98 6.91
C ARG A 15 1.76 -5.41 6.06
N THR A 16 1.55 -5.57 4.75
CA THR A 16 2.61 -5.93 3.81
C THR A 16 3.69 -4.85 3.75
N LEU A 17 3.29 -3.59 3.83
CA LEU A 17 4.20 -2.45 3.79
C LEU A 17 4.86 -2.12 5.12
N HIS A 18 4.49 -2.82 6.20
CA HIS A 18 5.06 -2.52 7.52
C HIS A 18 6.58 -2.71 7.50
N ASP A 19 7.31 -1.62 7.78
CA ASP A 19 8.77 -1.57 7.73
C ASP A 19 9.40 -1.87 6.36
N ASN A 20 8.59 -1.82 5.31
CA ASN A 20 9.05 -2.09 3.94
C ASN A 20 8.68 -0.94 3.01
N THR A 21 9.44 -0.86 1.91
CA THR A 21 9.10 -0.01 0.78
C THR A 21 9.09 -0.88 -0.46
N PHE A 22 7.97 -0.94 -1.14
CA PHE A 22 7.79 -1.80 -2.31
C PHE A 22 7.33 -1.02 -3.53
N SER A 23 7.78 -1.47 -4.70
CA SER A 23 7.23 -1.02 -5.97
C SER A 23 5.85 -1.63 -6.18
N TRP A 24 5.11 -1.14 -7.18
CA TRP A 24 3.81 -1.69 -7.55
C TRP A 24 3.88 -3.19 -7.83
N GLU A 25 4.86 -3.61 -8.64
CA GLU A 25 5.04 -5.01 -8.99
C GLU A 25 5.30 -5.88 -7.76
N GLU A 26 6.11 -5.38 -6.85
CA GLU A 26 6.39 -6.07 -5.60
C GLU A 26 5.14 -6.21 -4.74
N LEU A 27 4.33 -5.15 -4.67
CA LEU A 27 3.07 -5.20 -3.92
C LEU A 27 2.10 -6.23 -4.51
N LEU A 28 1.99 -6.29 -5.83
CA LEU A 28 1.14 -7.30 -6.47
C LEU A 28 1.57 -8.71 -6.05
N ARG A 29 2.87 -8.98 -6.07
CA ARG A 29 3.40 -10.30 -5.69
C ARG A 29 3.21 -10.61 -4.21
N HIS A 30 3.49 -9.64 -3.36
CA HIS A 30 3.47 -9.87 -1.91
C HIS A 30 2.07 -9.91 -1.32
N THR A 31 1.12 -9.18 -1.89
CA THR A 31 -0.25 -9.16 -1.38
C THR A 31 -1.13 -10.25 -1.97
N GLY A 32 -0.81 -10.73 -3.18
CA GLY A 32 -1.67 -11.66 -3.90
C GLY A 32 -2.95 -11.02 -4.43
N LEU A 33 -3.11 -9.72 -4.30
CA LEU A 33 -4.28 -9.01 -4.81
C LEU A 33 -4.15 -8.81 -6.31
N ASN A 34 -5.29 -8.73 -7.00
CA ASN A 34 -5.27 -8.34 -8.41
C ASN A 34 -5.09 -6.82 -8.52
N THR A 35 -4.86 -6.35 -9.76
CA THR A 35 -4.55 -4.94 -10.02
C THR A 35 -5.64 -4.00 -9.52
N LEU A 36 -6.91 -4.32 -9.74
CA LEU A 36 -8.03 -3.49 -9.31
C LEU A 36 -8.12 -3.44 -7.79
N GLU A 37 -8.02 -4.60 -7.15
CA GLU A 37 -8.06 -4.70 -5.70
C GLU A 37 -6.93 -3.90 -5.06
N LEU A 38 -5.73 -4.03 -5.60
CA LEU A 38 -4.58 -3.30 -5.09
C LEU A 38 -4.73 -1.79 -5.28
N ALA A 39 -5.18 -1.36 -6.47
CA ALA A 39 -5.38 0.06 -6.73
C ALA A 39 -6.38 0.69 -5.77
N CYS A 40 -7.49 0.01 -5.51
CA CYS A 40 -8.49 0.50 -4.56
C CYS A 40 -7.95 0.56 -3.14
N ALA A 41 -7.21 -0.46 -2.73
CA ALA A 41 -6.62 -0.53 -1.39
C ALA A 41 -5.58 0.57 -1.18
N VAL A 42 -4.70 0.78 -2.17
CA VAL A 42 -3.68 1.83 -2.11
C VAL A 42 -4.33 3.21 -2.08
N GLY A 43 -5.35 3.45 -2.91
CA GLY A 43 -6.08 4.71 -2.91
C GLY A 43 -6.74 4.99 -1.57
N TRP A 44 -7.32 3.98 -0.94
CA TRP A 44 -7.90 4.07 0.41
C TRP A 44 -6.85 4.50 1.43
N LEU A 45 -5.69 3.83 1.43
CA LEU A 45 -4.63 4.15 2.38
C LEU A 45 -4.02 5.53 2.14
N ALA A 46 -3.87 5.93 0.89
CA ALA A 46 -3.37 7.26 0.54
C ALA A 46 -4.33 8.34 1.03
N ARG A 47 -5.63 8.14 0.84
CA ARG A 47 -6.66 9.07 1.31
C ARG A 47 -6.64 9.21 2.84
N GLU A 48 -6.38 8.11 3.55
CA GLU A 48 -6.28 8.08 5.00
C GLU A 48 -4.91 8.54 5.52
N ASP A 49 -4.01 8.91 4.62
CA ASP A 49 -2.65 9.35 4.94
C ASP A 49 -1.86 8.31 5.74
N LYS A 50 -2.03 7.04 5.37
CA LYS A 50 -1.38 5.93 6.07
C LYS A 50 -0.15 5.40 5.35
N ILE A 51 0.08 5.82 4.12
CA ILE A 51 1.20 5.38 3.31
C ILE A 51 1.90 6.55 2.66
N THR A 52 3.17 6.33 2.32
CA THR A 52 3.94 7.25 1.48
C THR A 52 3.95 6.74 0.06
N VAL A 53 3.98 7.66 -0.90
CA VAL A 53 4.08 7.35 -2.32
C VAL A 53 5.22 8.20 -2.88
N SER A 54 6.19 7.56 -3.50
CA SER A 54 7.37 8.26 -4.01
C SER A 54 7.88 7.62 -5.28
N TYR A 55 8.67 8.38 -6.04
CA TYR A 55 9.36 7.85 -7.22
C TYR A 55 10.83 7.61 -6.87
N ARG A 56 11.34 6.44 -7.29
CA ARG A 56 12.75 6.11 -7.20
C ARG A 56 13.19 5.65 -8.59
N ASN A 57 14.07 6.43 -9.23
CA ASN A 57 14.52 6.15 -10.59
C ASN A 57 13.35 5.98 -11.57
N GLY A 58 12.32 6.82 -11.41
CA GLY A 58 11.13 6.78 -12.27
C GLY A 58 10.12 5.68 -11.95
N ILE A 59 10.38 4.85 -10.94
CA ILE A 59 9.50 3.76 -10.54
C ILE A 59 8.75 4.15 -9.26
N LEU A 60 7.43 4.00 -9.28
CA LEU A 60 6.59 4.34 -8.15
C LEU A 60 6.77 3.33 -7.02
N HIS A 61 7.01 3.85 -5.82
CA HIS A 61 7.20 3.05 -4.62
C HIS A 61 6.23 3.48 -3.53
N PHE A 62 5.86 2.52 -2.71
CA PHE A 62 4.91 2.70 -1.61
C PHE A 62 5.55 2.24 -0.30
N GLY A 63 5.28 2.96 0.76
CA GLY A 63 5.81 2.62 2.07
C GLY A 63 4.90 3.11 3.17
N THR A 64 5.29 2.87 4.42
CA THR A 64 4.60 3.40 5.58
C THR A 64 5.48 4.45 6.25
N TYR A 65 4.85 5.30 7.06
CA TYR A 65 5.59 6.29 7.82
C TYR A 65 6.36 5.62 8.94
N HIS A 66 7.58 6.10 9.18
CA HIS A 66 8.34 5.68 10.34
C HIS A 66 7.95 6.57 11.51
N GLU A 67 7.51 5.93 12.59
CA GLU A 67 7.26 6.64 13.83
C GLU A 67 8.55 6.69 14.62
N THR A 68 8.94 7.88 15.01
CA THR A 68 10.14 8.07 15.82
C THR A 68 9.70 8.54 17.19
N TYR A 69 10.08 7.79 18.22
CA TYR A 69 9.80 8.13 19.59
C TYR A 69 11.08 8.64 20.26
N TYR A 70 10.94 9.71 20.98
CA TYR A 70 12.03 10.30 21.73
C TYR A 70 11.74 10.29 23.22
#